data_5fdfa8a6f61b999dafbba34e6e3658c2
#
_entry.id   5fdfa8a6f61b999dafbba34e6e3658c2
#
_cell.length_a   1.000
_cell.length_b   1.000
_cell.length_c   1.000
_cell.angle_alpha   90.00
_cell.angle_beta   90.00
_cell.angle_gamma   90.00
#
_symmetry.space_group_name_H-M   'P 1'
#
loop_
_entity.id
_entity.type
_entity.pdbx_description
1 polymer ?
#
loop_
_entity_poly.entity_id
_entity_poly.type
_entity_poly.pdbx_seq_one_letter_code
_entity_poly.pdbx_strand_id
1 'polypeptide(L)'
;MKIKAFYLSAVAAIVTGLVSCDNAELKYDDVTGPGRLFLNEAVGTAKSVSFVIPDDGSVYTVTPRISKPLGRDLKLTVYVDEKALDEYNKQNNTSYTLLPNTNYEFESSAVIPAGKVVSNPVTITLHPLTTEQNKTGFVHALPIAVKAEGEAMQVLEGADAFVLAATPVPYSNVVEITGNSYLQTRFAEDYKLSSWTFETLFNPSQIYTGNTTTWLASAIGYYEQGGTKIIQDGFMLRLGDSEIGRAHV
;
A
#
# COMPACT_ATOMS: atom_id res chain seq x y z
N MET A 1 16.10 -55.21 -57.62
CA MET A 1 17.20 -54.29 -57.27
C MET A 1 16.75 -52.90 -56.72
N LYS A 2 15.45 -52.70 -56.45
CA LYS A 2 14.91 -51.41 -55.91
C LYS A 2 14.73 -51.38 -54.39
N ILE A 3 14.73 -52.51 -53.72
CA ILE A 3 14.53 -52.60 -52.24
C ILE A 3 15.78 -52.28 -51.46
N LYS A 4 16.98 -52.62 -51.98
CA LYS A 4 18.26 -52.35 -51.27
C LYS A 4 18.63 -50.85 -51.25
N ALA A 5 18.15 -50.05 -52.21
CA ALA A 5 18.43 -48.60 -52.23
C ALA A 5 17.56 -47.88 -51.20
N PHE A 6 16.37 -48.41 -50.91
CA PHE A 6 15.48 -47.79 -49.92
C PHE A 6 15.92 -47.94 -48.49
N TYR A 7 16.56 -49.08 -48.15
CA TYR A 7 17.09 -49.32 -46.83
C TYR A 7 18.39 -48.53 -46.58
N LEU A 8 19.19 -48.25 -47.61
CA LEU A 8 20.42 -47.46 -47.47
C LEU A 8 20.09 -45.97 -47.21
N SER A 9 19.04 -45.43 -47.85
CA SER A 9 18.63 -44.03 -47.63
C SER A 9 17.93 -43.85 -46.30
N ALA A 10 17.19 -44.87 -45.80
CA ALA A 10 16.55 -44.80 -44.50
C ALA A 10 17.57 -44.89 -43.34
N VAL A 11 18.63 -45.67 -43.47
CA VAL A 11 19.71 -45.73 -42.49
C VAL A 11 20.56 -44.47 -42.46
N ALA A 12 20.85 -43.87 -43.65
CA ALA A 12 21.54 -42.60 -43.72
C ALA A 12 20.74 -41.43 -43.06
N ALA A 13 19.41 -41.41 -43.20
CA ALA A 13 18.55 -40.42 -42.57
C ALA A 13 18.47 -40.58 -41.04
N ILE A 14 18.58 -41.76 -40.51
CA ILE A 14 18.60 -42.03 -39.07
C ILE A 14 19.94 -41.62 -38.44
N VAL A 15 21.05 -41.83 -39.15
CA VAL A 15 22.39 -41.49 -38.63
C VAL A 15 22.62 -39.98 -38.64
N THR A 16 22.05 -39.23 -39.58
CA THR A 16 22.14 -37.75 -39.59
C THR A 16 21.24 -37.09 -38.54
N GLY A 17 20.17 -37.75 -38.07
CA GLY A 17 19.31 -37.24 -36.97
C GLY A 17 19.91 -37.41 -35.58
N LEU A 18 20.95 -38.19 -35.39
CA LEU A 18 21.57 -38.41 -34.08
C LEU A 18 22.80 -37.52 -33.81
N VAL A 19 23.24 -36.71 -34.75
CA VAL A 19 24.39 -35.81 -34.56
C VAL A 19 23.95 -34.38 -34.18
N SER A 20 22.64 -34.15 -34.00
CA SER A 20 22.09 -32.83 -33.62
C SER A 20 21.89 -32.61 -32.11
N CYS A 21 22.52 -33.38 -31.26
CA CYS A 21 22.78 -32.97 -29.88
C CYS A 21 24.24 -32.65 -29.76
N ASP A 22 24.59 -31.48 -30.32
CA ASP A 22 25.83 -30.83 -29.92
C ASP A 22 25.70 -30.59 -28.41
N ASN A 23 26.59 -31.16 -27.62
CA ASN A 23 26.77 -30.83 -26.20
C ASN A 23 27.25 -29.38 -26.07
N ALA A 24 26.42 -28.44 -26.50
CA ALA A 24 26.57 -27.09 -26.03
C ALA A 24 26.32 -27.16 -24.52
N GLU A 25 27.37 -27.32 -23.73
CA GLU A 25 27.33 -27.00 -22.30
C GLU A 25 26.96 -25.53 -22.20
N LEU A 26 25.65 -25.27 -22.27
CA LEU A 26 25.12 -23.96 -21.93
C LEU A 26 25.47 -23.69 -20.48
N LYS A 27 26.54 -22.92 -20.28
CA LYS A 27 26.87 -22.47 -18.93
C LYS A 27 25.66 -21.72 -18.39
N TYR A 28 25.39 -21.91 -17.12
CA TYR A 28 24.25 -21.24 -16.44
C TYR A 28 24.23 -19.75 -16.75
N ASP A 29 25.38 -19.10 -16.89
CA ASP A 29 25.53 -17.70 -17.25
C ASP A 29 25.04 -17.36 -18.66
N ASP A 30 25.18 -18.27 -19.62
CA ASP A 30 24.74 -18.05 -21.01
C ASP A 30 23.20 -18.07 -21.11
N VAL A 31 22.54 -18.84 -20.26
CA VAL A 31 21.07 -18.98 -20.25
C VAL A 31 20.40 -17.87 -19.44
N THR A 32 20.99 -17.45 -18.33
CA THR A 32 20.37 -16.53 -17.37
C THR A 32 20.82 -15.07 -17.50
N GLY A 33 21.82 -14.79 -18.38
CA GLY A 33 22.39 -13.47 -18.57
C GLY A 33 23.16 -12.95 -17.33
N PRO A 34 23.64 -11.71 -17.32
CA PRO A 34 24.35 -11.14 -16.19
C PRO A 34 23.47 -10.98 -14.97
N GLY A 35 24.07 -11.10 -13.78
CA GLY A 35 23.36 -10.83 -12.52
C GLY A 35 22.80 -9.40 -12.49
N ARG A 36 21.64 -9.21 -11.90
CA ARG A 36 20.95 -7.91 -11.80
C ARG A 36 20.63 -7.57 -10.35
N LEU A 37 20.85 -6.31 -10.01
CA LEU A 37 20.51 -5.74 -8.71
C LEU A 37 19.04 -5.28 -8.73
N PHE A 38 18.32 -5.48 -7.65
CA PHE A 38 16.92 -5.04 -7.52
C PHE A 38 16.48 -4.94 -6.05
N LEU A 39 15.38 -4.22 -5.83
CA LEU A 39 14.61 -4.18 -4.59
C LEU A 39 13.38 -5.07 -4.75
N ASN A 40 13.15 -5.94 -3.79
CA ASN A 40 12.00 -6.86 -3.85
C ASN A 40 10.66 -6.10 -3.84
N GLU A 41 10.62 -4.99 -3.14
CA GLU A 41 9.47 -4.08 -3.02
C GLU A 41 9.14 -3.36 -4.34
N ALA A 42 10.13 -3.25 -5.23
CA ALA A 42 9.96 -2.64 -6.55
C ALA A 42 9.55 -3.64 -7.64
N VAL A 43 9.55 -4.94 -7.33
CA VAL A 43 9.14 -5.98 -8.28
C VAL A 43 7.62 -6.01 -8.37
N GLY A 44 7.09 -5.80 -9.58
CA GLY A 44 5.67 -5.80 -9.84
C GLY A 44 5.16 -4.49 -10.43
N THR A 45 3.85 -4.36 -10.53
CA THR A 45 3.21 -3.22 -11.21
C THR A 45 3.00 -2.01 -10.31
N ALA A 46 2.80 -2.22 -9.02
CA ALA A 46 2.47 -1.13 -8.09
C ALA A 46 3.67 -0.24 -7.76
N LYS A 47 4.87 -0.81 -7.63
CA LYS A 47 6.13 -0.10 -7.27
C LYS A 47 5.96 0.84 -6.07
N SER A 48 5.03 0.56 -5.20
CA SER A 48 4.77 1.34 -3.99
C SER A 48 4.26 0.46 -2.87
N VAL A 49 4.56 0.90 -1.66
CA VAL A 49 4.06 0.31 -0.42
C VAL A 49 3.40 1.42 0.38
N SER A 50 2.12 1.25 0.69
CA SER A 50 1.39 2.19 1.55
C SER A 50 1.49 1.74 3.01
N PHE A 51 1.71 2.69 3.90
CA PHE A 51 1.79 2.43 5.33
C PHE A 51 1.31 3.65 6.12
N VAL A 52 1.00 3.44 7.39
CA VAL A 52 0.63 4.50 8.32
C VAL A 52 1.81 4.73 9.26
N ILE A 53 2.17 5.98 9.49
CA ILE A 53 3.14 6.35 10.54
C ILE A 53 2.32 6.71 11.79
N PRO A 54 2.30 5.85 12.82
CA PRO A 54 1.63 6.15 14.07
C PRO A 54 2.37 7.25 14.87
N ASP A 55 1.75 7.75 15.94
CA ASP A 55 2.30 8.86 16.75
C ASP A 55 3.63 8.53 17.46
N ASP A 56 3.96 7.26 17.61
CA ASP A 56 5.23 6.76 18.15
C ASP A 56 6.25 6.41 17.07
N GLY A 57 5.95 6.68 15.80
CA GLY A 57 6.79 6.37 14.66
C GLY A 57 6.60 4.94 14.14
N SER A 58 7.40 4.58 13.15
CA SER A 58 7.38 3.26 12.53
C SER A 58 8.75 2.86 12.02
N VAL A 59 8.92 1.59 11.70
CA VAL A 59 10.15 1.05 11.13
C VAL A 59 9.81 0.27 9.86
N TYR A 60 10.54 0.54 8.79
CA TYR A 60 10.45 -0.22 7.55
C TYR A 60 11.81 -0.81 7.20
N THR A 61 11.86 -2.03 6.71
CA THR A 61 13.12 -2.71 6.38
C THR A 61 13.19 -3.02 4.89
N VAL A 62 14.28 -2.60 4.27
CA VAL A 62 14.59 -2.84 2.85
C VAL A 62 15.73 -3.84 2.76
N THR A 63 15.62 -4.79 1.84
CA THR A 63 16.62 -5.85 1.67
C THR A 63 16.99 -5.98 0.19
N PRO A 64 17.96 -5.19 -0.31
CA PRO A 64 18.46 -5.29 -1.67
C PRO A 64 18.90 -6.72 -2.05
N ARG A 65 18.67 -7.09 -3.31
CA ARG A 65 18.94 -8.43 -3.83
C ARG A 65 19.64 -8.39 -5.17
N ILE A 66 20.33 -9.48 -5.48
CA ILE A 66 20.86 -9.76 -6.82
C ILE A 66 20.29 -11.07 -7.34
N SER A 67 20.13 -11.18 -8.65
CA SER A 67 19.55 -12.37 -9.29
C SER A 67 20.51 -13.57 -9.34
N LYS A 68 21.83 -13.34 -9.17
CA LYS A 68 22.87 -14.35 -9.15
C LYS A 68 23.90 -14.06 -8.08
N PRO A 69 24.41 -15.07 -7.34
CA PRO A 69 25.48 -14.85 -6.38
C PRO A 69 26.80 -14.45 -7.07
N LEU A 70 27.54 -13.58 -6.40
CA LEU A 70 28.88 -13.19 -6.81
C LEU A 70 29.94 -13.92 -5.96
N GLY A 71 31.13 -14.15 -6.52
CA GLY A 71 32.26 -14.73 -5.81
C GLY A 71 32.93 -13.78 -4.80
N ARG A 72 32.38 -12.58 -4.59
CA ARG A 72 32.92 -11.51 -3.73
C ARG A 72 31.79 -10.76 -3.08
N ASP A 73 32.10 -9.99 -2.04
CA ASP A 73 31.17 -9.07 -1.43
C ASP A 73 30.79 -7.95 -2.42
N LEU A 74 29.51 -7.59 -2.44
CA LEU A 74 29.00 -6.47 -3.21
C LEU A 74 28.52 -5.39 -2.24
N LYS A 75 29.21 -4.24 -2.28
CA LYS A 75 28.80 -3.05 -1.54
C LYS A 75 27.72 -2.30 -2.29
N LEU A 76 26.71 -1.86 -1.57
CA LEU A 76 25.53 -1.17 -2.09
C LEU A 76 25.30 0.12 -1.34
N THR A 77 24.74 1.09 -2.03
CA THR A 77 24.17 2.30 -1.42
C THR A 77 22.66 2.30 -1.62
N VAL A 78 21.91 2.37 -0.53
CA VAL A 78 20.47 2.68 -0.52
C VAL A 78 20.33 4.19 -0.36
N TYR A 79 19.50 4.82 -1.15
CA TYR A 79 19.37 6.28 -1.15
C TYR A 79 17.95 6.72 -1.52
N VAL A 80 17.65 7.99 -1.25
CA VAL A 80 16.39 8.62 -1.66
C VAL A 80 16.54 9.14 -3.08
N ASP A 81 15.65 8.74 -3.98
CA ASP A 81 15.66 9.16 -5.39
C ASP A 81 14.39 9.96 -5.73
N GLU A 82 14.51 11.28 -5.67
CA GLU A 82 13.40 12.19 -5.97
C GLU A 82 12.87 12.02 -7.41
N LYS A 83 13.74 11.65 -8.36
CA LYS A 83 13.32 11.40 -9.75
C LYS A 83 12.38 10.20 -9.85
N ALA A 84 12.65 9.16 -9.05
CA ALA A 84 11.76 8.00 -8.98
C ALA A 84 10.36 8.38 -8.48
N LEU A 85 10.25 9.35 -7.56
CA LEU A 85 8.95 9.86 -7.11
C LEU A 85 8.23 10.64 -8.23
N ASP A 86 8.94 11.49 -8.94
CA ASP A 86 8.37 12.25 -10.06
C ASP A 86 7.85 11.33 -11.17
N GLU A 87 8.64 10.30 -11.51
CA GLU A 87 8.25 9.28 -12.48
C GLU A 87 7.04 8.48 -12.01
N TYR A 88 7.03 8.07 -10.75
CA TYR A 88 5.90 7.38 -10.12
C TYR A 88 4.62 8.22 -10.21
N ASN A 89 4.68 9.49 -9.79
CA ASN A 89 3.55 10.42 -9.84
C ASN A 89 3.00 10.55 -11.26
N LYS A 90 3.88 10.71 -12.24
CA LYS A 90 3.51 10.83 -13.64
C LYS A 90 2.84 9.56 -14.18
N GLN A 91 3.40 8.38 -13.88
CA GLN A 91 2.90 7.10 -14.37
C GLN A 91 1.55 6.71 -13.75
N ASN A 92 1.35 7.05 -12.47
CA ASN A 92 0.17 6.65 -11.70
C ASN A 92 -0.87 7.78 -11.54
N ASN A 93 -0.61 8.95 -12.13
CA ASN A 93 -1.46 10.14 -12.01
C ASN A 93 -1.72 10.50 -10.53
N THR A 94 -0.66 10.44 -9.71
CA THR A 94 -0.67 10.80 -8.30
C THR A 94 0.03 12.15 -8.08
N SER A 95 -0.14 12.74 -6.90
CA SER A 95 0.50 14.00 -6.49
C SER A 95 1.18 13.85 -5.14
N TYR A 96 1.93 12.77 -4.97
CA TYR A 96 2.67 12.53 -3.74
C TYR A 96 3.79 13.54 -3.58
N THR A 97 3.97 14.03 -2.36
CA THR A 97 5.04 14.96 -2.00
C THR A 97 6.17 14.22 -1.31
N LEU A 98 7.41 14.68 -1.49
CA LEU A 98 8.55 14.07 -0.82
C LEU A 98 8.38 14.14 0.70
N LEU A 99 8.61 13.02 1.39
CA LEU A 99 8.66 13.00 2.84
C LEU A 99 9.86 13.83 3.31
N PRO A 100 9.67 14.85 4.19
CA PRO A 100 10.77 15.68 4.68
C PRO A 100 11.85 14.85 5.37
N ASN A 101 13.10 15.25 5.24
CA ASN A 101 14.24 14.55 5.82
C ASN A 101 14.23 14.50 7.37
N THR A 102 13.43 15.32 8.01
CA THR A 102 13.18 15.27 9.46
C THR A 102 12.30 14.11 9.88
N ASN A 103 11.60 13.47 8.93
CA ASN A 103 10.63 12.41 9.21
C ASN A 103 11.19 11.00 8.92
N TYR A 104 12.45 10.88 8.58
CA TYR A 104 13.08 9.56 8.41
C TYR A 104 14.57 9.59 8.68
N GLU A 105 15.12 8.44 9.04
CA GLU A 105 16.55 8.19 9.14
C GLU A 105 16.88 6.74 8.76
N PHE A 106 18.00 6.50 8.11
CA PHE A 106 18.54 5.16 7.83
C PHE A 106 20.02 5.21 7.48
N GLU A 107 20.71 4.09 7.71
CA GLU A 107 22.06 3.91 7.21
C GLU A 107 22.02 3.52 5.73
N SER A 108 22.72 4.28 4.88
CA SER A 108 22.68 4.09 3.43
C SER A 108 23.46 2.87 2.94
N SER A 109 24.33 2.28 3.76
CA SER A 109 25.23 1.21 3.36
C SER A 109 24.61 -0.18 3.54
N ALA A 110 24.68 -0.99 2.49
CA ALA A 110 24.33 -2.40 2.54
C ALA A 110 25.41 -3.26 1.86
N VAL A 111 25.51 -4.53 2.24
CA VAL A 111 26.48 -5.46 1.67
C VAL A 111 25.76 -6.78 1.35
N ILE A 112 25.96 -7.29 0.13
CA ILE A 112 25.62 -8.67 -0.21
C ILE A 112 26.90 -9.49 -0.08
N PRO A 113 27.01 -10.42 0.89
CA PRO A 113 28.21 -11.23 1.06
C PRO A 113 28.49 -12.17 -0.13
N ALA A 114 29.73 -12.53 -0.33
CA ALA A 114 30.14 -13.50 -1.34
C ALA A 114 29.28 -14.78 -1.26
N GLY A 115 28.82 -15.27 -2.41
CA GLY A 115 27.97 -16.47 -2.51
C GLY A 115 26.54 -16.27 -2.03
N LYS A 116 26.14 -15.08 -1.63
CA LYS A 116 24.76 -14.74 -1.25
C LYS A 116 24.07 -13.90 -2.33
N VAL A 117 22.75 -13.86 -2.29
CA VAL A 117 21.90 -13.08 -3.20
C VAL A 117 21.09 -12.01 -2.49
N VAL A 118 21.25 -11.88 -1.17
CA VAL A 118 20.50 -10.97 -0.31
C VAL A 118 21.48 -10.20 0.55
N SER A 119 21.27 -8.90 0.70
CA SER A 119 22.09 -8.03 1.56
C SER A 119 21.73 -8.21 3.05
N ASN A 120 22.54 -7.63 3.94
CA ASN A 120 22.06 -7.26 5.26
C ASN A 120 20.86 -6.30 5.10
N PRO A 121 19.89 -6.33 6.04
CA PRO A 121 18.75 -5.44 6.02
C PRO A 121 19.17 -3.99 6.27
N VAL A 122 18.55 -3.05 5.58
CA VAL A 122 18.62 -1.61 5.84
C VAL A 122 17.34 -1.20 6.52
N THR A 123 17.45 -0.74 7.76
CA THR A 123 16.31 -0.31 8.57
C THR A 123 16.09 1.19 8.37
N ILE A 124 14.89 1.56 7.97
CA ILE A 124 14.43 2.93 7.82
C ILE A 124 13.54 3.23 9.02
N THR A 125 13.98 4.12 9.90
CA THR A 125 13.17 4.65 10.99
C THR A 125 12.34 5.82 10.46
N LEU A 126 11.05 5.80 10.71
CA LEU A 126 10.09 6.79 10.24
C LEU A 126 9.52 7.53 11.45
N HIS A 127 9.70 8.83 11.48
CA HIS A 127 9.19 9.70 12.54
C HIS A 127 7.78 10.19 12.21
N PRO A 128 6.93 10.44 13.22
CA PRO A 128 5.56 10.90 13.02
C PRO A 128 5.48 12.14 12.13
N LEU A 129 4.41 12.21 11.35
CA LEU A 129 4.06 13.44 10.62
C LEU A 129 3.58 14.49 11.62
N THR A 130 4.00 15.72 11.42
CA THR A 130 3.48 16.85 12.20
C THR A 130 1.98 17.05 11.92
N THR A 131 1.29 17.72 12.85
CA THR A 131 -0.13 18.07 12.67
C THR A 131 -0.35 18.86 11.38
N GLU A 132 0.60 19.69 10.99
CA GLU A 132 0.53 20.47 9.74
C GLU A 132 0.65 19.58 8.50
N GLN A 133 1.60 18.64 8.51
CA GLN A 133 1.77 17.67 7.42
C GLN A 133 0.53 16.79 7.25
N ASN A 134 -0.11 16.38 8.34
CA ASN A 134 -1.34 15.60 8.31
C ASN A 134 -2.57 16.39 7.81
N LYS A 135 -2.60 17.71 8.03
CA LYS A 135 -3.71 18.58 7.59
C LYS A 135 -3.73 18.87 6.10
N THR A 136 -2.62 18.74 5.42
CA THR A 136 -2.49 19.14 4.00
C THR A 136 -3.31 18.28 3.04
N GLY A 137 -3.75 17.08 3.47
CA GLY A 137 -4.45 16.13 2.61
C GLY A 137 -3.56 15.51 1.53
N PHE A 138 -2.25 15.82 1.54
CA PHE A 138 -1.28 15.23 0.63
C PHE A 138 -0.67 13.97 1.24
N VAL A 139 -0.41 12.98 0.39
CA VAL A 139 0.36 11.80 0.75
C VAL A 139 1.85 12.15 0.68
N HIS A 140 2.56 12.01 1.79
CA HIS A 140 4.01 12.13 1.80
C HIS A 140 4.64 10.78 1.44
N ALA A 141 5.67 10.79 0.61
CA ALA A 141 6.27 9.57 0.12
C ALA A 141 7.78 9.61 0.16
N LEU A 142 8.40 8.48 0.51
CA LEU A 142 9.84 8.29 0.53
C LEU A 142 10.23 7.36 -0.62
N PRO A 143 10.80 7.87 -1.71
CA PRO A 143 11.29 7.07 -2.81
C PRO A 143 12.65 6.46 -2.45
N ILE A 144 12.72 5.15 -2.33
CA ILE A 144 13.93 4.41 -1.99
C ILE A 144 14.49 3.73 -3.23
N ALA A 145 15.76 3.96 -3.48
CA ALA A 145 16.49 3.35 -4.59
C ALA A 145 17.79 2.67 -4.11
N VAL A 146 18.33 1.80 -4.94
CA VAL A 146 19.58 1.08 -4.67
C VAL A 146 20.55 1.17 -5.85
N LYS A 147 21.83 1.28 -5.56
CA LYS A 147 22.92 1.18 -6.54
C LYS A 147 24.10 0.41 -5.97
N ALA A 148 24.87 -0.21 -6.87
CA ALA A 148 26.14 -0.83 -6.49
C ALA A 148 27.25 0.22 -6.41
N GLU A 149 28.17 0.06 -5.47
CA GLU A 149 29.36 0.90 -5.35
C GLU A 149 30.48 0.39 -6.25
N GLY A 150 31.12 1.30 -6.95
CA GLY A 150 32.40 1.04 -7.68
C GLY A 150 32.30 0.22 -8.96
N GLU A 151 31.18 -0.38 -9.28
CA GLU A 151 30.95 -1.17 -10.49
C GLU A 151 29.60 -0.90 -11.13
N ALA A 152 29.61 -0.90 -12.47
CA ALA A 152 28.38 -0.82 -13.23
C ALA A 152 27.63 -2.17 -13.17
N MET A 153 27.08 -2.54 -12.01
CA MET A 153 26.16 -3.65 -11.94
C MET A 153 24.85 -3.25 -12.62
N GLN A 154 24.38 -4.08 -13.53
CA GLN A 154 23.10 -3.82 -14.18
C GLN A 154 21.97 -3.94 -13.14
N VAL A 155 21.12 -2.94 -13.13
CA VAL A 155 19.90 -2.97 -12.34
C VAL A 155 18.81 -3.68 -13.14
N LEU A 156 17.94 -4.39 -12.47
CA LEU A 156 16.73 -4.91 -13.10
C LEU A 156 15.83 -3.72 -13.43
N GLU A 157 15.58 -3.50 -14.71
CA GLU A 157 14.83 -2.34 -15.19
C GLU A 157 13.49 -2.21 -14.46
N GLY A 158 13.27 -1.04 -13.87
CA GLY A 158 12.07 -0.73 -13.11
C GLY A 158 11.93 -1.44 -11.77
N ALA A 159 12.99 -2.08 -11.26
CA ALA A 159 13.01 -2.71 -9.94
C ALA A 159 14.17 -2.18 -9.06
N ASP A 160 14.73 -1.04 -9.39
CA ASP A 160 15.78 -0.35 -8.66
C ASP A 160 15.28 0.66 -7.63
N ALA A 161 14.02 1.06 -7.77
CA ALA A 161 13.39 2.01 -6.87
C ALA A 161 11.91 1.67 -6.62
N PHE A 162 11.45 1.99 -5.41
CA PHE A 162 10.03 1.93 -5.05
C PHE A 162 9.65 3.13 -4.18
N VAL A 163 8.37 3.40 -4.06
CA VAL A 163 7.82 4.51 -3.29
C VAL A 163 7.16 4.00 -2.01
N LEU A 164 7.69 4.42 -0.87
CA LEU A 164 7.09 4.16 0.43
C LEU A 164 6.13 5.32 0.76
N ALA A 165 4.83 5.10 0.58
CA ALA A 165 3.81 6.13 0.67
C ALA A 165 3.20 6.17 2.09
N ALA A 166 3.43 7.27 2.80
CA ALA A 166 2.87 7.50 4.12
C ALA A 166 1.42 7.97 3.98
N THR A 167 0.49 7.09 4.36
CA THR A 167 -0.93 7.44 4.43
C THR A 167 -1.18 8.27 5.67
N PRO A 168 -1.70 9.50 5.56
CA PRO A 168 -2.01 10.31 6.71
C PRO A 168 -3.01 9.60 7.63
N VAL A 169 -2.78 9.71 8.94
CA VAL A 169 -3.78 9.29 9.92
C VAL A 169 -4.93 10.29 9.84
N PRO A 170 -6.15 9.88 9.52
CA PRO A 170 -7.27 10.79 9.50
C PRO A 170 -7.60 11.20 10.94
N TYR A 171 -7.10 12.35 11.37
CA TYR A 171 -7.56 12.97 12.62
C TYR A 171 -8.90 13.64 12.37
N SER A 172 -9.91 13.21 13.07
CA SER A 172 -11.19 13.90 13.15
C SER A 172 -11.42 14.41 14.56
N ASN A 173 -11.92 15.65 14.67
CA ASN A 173 -12.40 16.12 15.94
C ASN A 173 -13.64 15.29 16.31
N VAL A 174 -13.59 14.64 17.46
CA VAL A 174 -14.71 13.93 18.01
C VAL A 174 -15.30 14.72 19.18
N VAL A 175 -16.59 14.64 19.34
CA VAL A 175 -17.26 15.19 20.51
C VAL A 175 -17.49 14.05 21.49
N GLU A 176 -16.95 14.18 22.70
CA GLU A 176 -17.25 13.29 23.79
C GLU A 176 -18.58 13.72 24.42
N ILE A 177 -19.55 12.83 24.44
CA ILE A 177 -20.84 13.03 25.07
C ILE A 177 -20.89 12.15 26.32
N THR A 178 -20.93 12.78 27.50
CA THR A 178 -20.93 12.08 28.77
C THR A 178 -22.26 12.28 29.52
N GLY A 179 -22.68 11.27 30.30
CA GLY A 179 -23.90 11.31 31.09
C GLY A 179 -25.17 11.44 30.23
N ASN A 180 -26.05 12.36 30.61
CA ASN A 180 -27.32 12.62 29.93
C ASN A 180 -27.23 13.80 28.95
N SER A 181 -26.03 14.07 28.44
CA SER A 181 -25.80 15.17 27.50
C SER A 181 -26.15 14.75 26.07
N TYR A 182 -26.43 15.71 25.22
CA TYR A 182 -26.71 15.49 23.80
C TYR A 182 -26.26 16.68 22.97
N LEU A 183 -26.00 16.44 21.69
CA LEU A 183 -25.79 17.47 20.68
C LEU A 183 -27.12 17.76 19.99
N GLN A 184 -27.45 19.04 19.90
CA GLN A 184 -28.62 19.48 19.15
C GLN A 184 -28.18 20.42 18.03
N THR A 185 -28.48 20.05 16.80
CA THR A 185 -28.36 20.92 15.63
C THR A 185 -29.73 21.50 15.31
N ARG A 186 -29.78 22.83 15.20
CA ARG A 186 -30.97 23.54 14.72
C ARG A 186 -30.69 24.07 13.34
N PHE A 187 -31.53 23.72 12.41
CA PHE A 187 -31.49 24.33 11.08
C PHE A 187 -32.06 25.76 11.12
N ALA A 188 -31.48 26.65 10.34
CA ALA A 188 -31.96 28.04 10.26
C ALA A 188 -33.37 28.15 9.63
N GLU A 189 -33.71 27.21 8.78
CA GLU A 189 -34.96 27.13 8.03
C GLU A 189 -35.53 25.71 8.07
N ASP A 190 -36.83 25.59 7.82
CA ASP A 190 -37.52 24.32 7.71
C ASP A 190 -37.27 23.72 6.32
N TYR A 191 -36.80 22.49 6.27
CA TYR A 191 -36.53 21.76 5.03
C TYR A 191 -37.61 20.73 4.75
N LYS A 192 -38.16 20.73 3.52
CA LYS A 192 -38.98 19.64 3.02
C LYS A 192 -38.09 18.68 2.22
N LEU A 193 -37.71 17.59 2.84
CA LEU A 193 -36.80 16.61 2.23
C LEU A 193 -37.62 15.45 1.64
N SER A 194 -37.40 15.16 0.37
CA SER A 194 -37.95 13.96 -0.30
C SER A 194 -37.09 12.72 -0.06
N SER A 195 -35.81 12.92 0.22
CA SER A 195 -34.84 11.89 0.58
C SER A 195 -33.76 12.50 1.47
N TRP A 196 -33.21 11.70 2.36
CA TRP A 196 -32.13 12.14 3.24
C TRP A 196 -31.31 10.94 3.67
N THR A 197 -30.06 11.20 4.05
CA THR A 197 -29.14 10.23 4.62
C THR A 197 -28.59 10.80 5.92
N PHE A 198 -28.52 9.97 6.93
CA PHE A 198 -27.86 10.27 8.19
C PHE A 198 -26.69 9.33 8.38
N GLU A 199 -25.52 9.88 8.54
CA GLU A 199 -24.29 9.13 8.79
C GLU A 199 -23.66 9.60 10.09
N THR A 200 -23.29 8.66 10.95
CA THR A 200 -22.56 8.94 12.18
C THR A 200 -21.56 7.83 12.47
N LEU A 201 -20.36 8.22 12.87
CA LEU A 201 -19.36 7.34 13.43
C LEU A 201 -19.31 7.58 14.94
N PHE A 202 -19.52 6.54 15.73
CA PHE A 202 -19.48 6.65 17.18
C PHE A 202 -18.68 5.50 17.79
N ASN A 203 -18.05 5.79 18.92
CA ASN A 203 -17.32 4.80 19.71
C ASN A 203 -17.91 4.80 21.13
N PRO A 204 -18.84 3.86 21.44
CA PRO A 204 -19.42 3.80 22.76
C PRO A 204 -18.42 3.25 23.76
N SER A 205 -18.18 3.95 24.87
CA SER A 205 -17.36 3.46 25.97
C SER A 205 -17.98 2.23 26.66
N GLN A 206 -19.30 2.09 26.55
CA GLN A 206 -20.05 0.98 27.13
C GLN A 206 -21.32 0.71 26.32
N ILE A 207 -21.58 -0.55 26.02
CA ILE A 207 -22.85 -0.99 25.43
C ILE A 207 -23.66 -1.66 26.53
N TYR A 208 -24.80 -1.07 26.85
CA TYR A 208 -25.74 -1.64 27.83
C TYR A 208 -26.58 -2.72 27.17
N THR A 209 -26.54 -3.93 27.73
CA THR A 209 -27.43 -5.04 27.36
C THR A 209 -28.55 -5.13 28.38
N GLY A 210 -29.80 -4.86 27.99
CA GLY A 210 -30.97 -4.93 28.87
C GLY A 210 -32.02 -3.88 28.52
N ASN A 211 -32.95 -3.63 29.44
CA ASN A 211 -34.08 -2.71 29.23
C ASN A 211 -33.70 -1.21 29.16
N THR A 212 -32.45 -0.88 29.11
CA THR A 212 -31.96 0.51 29.05
C THR A 212 -31.63 0.84 27.60
N THR A 213 -32.39 1.73 27.01
CA THR A 213 -32.20 2.17 25.61
C THR A 213 -31.23 3.34 25.57
N THR A 214 -30.17 3.23 24.83
CA THR A 214 -29.25 4.34 24.53
C THR A 214 -29.65 4.96 23.19
N TRP A 215 -30.02 6.22 23.23
CA TRP A 215 -30.37 6.97 22.03
C TRP A 215 -29.08 7.50 21.40
N LEU A 216 -28.86 7.18 20.13
CA LEU A 216 -27.70 7.67 19.37
C LEU A 216 -28.02 8.94 18.62
N ALA A 217 -29.14 8.96 17.94
CA ALA A 217 -29.58 10.11 17.17
C ALA A 217 -31.10 10.11 17.04
N SER A 218 -31.66 11.30 16.96
CA SER A 218 -33.06 11.48 16.60
C SER A 218 -33.24 12.78 15.82
N ALA A 219 -34.16 12.79 14.89
CA ALA A 219 -34.63 13.99 14.22
C ALA A 219 -36.13 14.15 14.52
N ILE A 220 -36.47 15.37 14.91
CA ILE A 220 -37.89 15.72 15.19
C ILE A 220 -38.36 16.49 13.96
N GLY A 221 -39.37 15.95 13.32
CA GLY A 221 -40.12 16.62 12.28
C GLY A 221 -41.44 17.18 12.78
N TYR A 222 -42.09 17.96 11.95
CA TYR A 222 -43.49 18.37 12.19
C TYR A 222 -44.24 18.41 10.86
N TYR A 223 -45.54 18.30 10.96
CA TYR A 223 -46.44 18.57 9.85
C TYR A 223 -47.47 19.61 10.26
N GLU A 224 -48.03 20.31 9.30
CA GLU A 224 -49.05 21.31 9.52
C GLU A 224 -50.44 20.70 9.29
N GLN A 225 -51.33 20.84 10.29
CA GLN A 225 -52.74 20.48 10.18
C GLN A 225 -53.60 21.63 10.68
N GLY A 226 -54.42 22.22 9.81
CA GLY A 226 -55.30 23.32 10.19
C GLY A 226 -54.55 24.57 10.66
N GLY A 227 -53.37 24.87 10.16
CA GLY A 227 -52.51 25.96 10.58
C GLY A 227 -51.75 25.76 11.89
N THR A 228 -51.81 24.56 12.45
CA THR A 228 -51.06 24.20 13.67
C THR A 228 -49.93 23.24 13.33
N LYS A 229 -48.73 23.55 13.84
CA LYS A 229 -47.59 22.63 13.75
C LYS A 229 -47.75 21.48 14.74
N ILE A 230 -47.86 20.27 14.23
CA ILE A 230 -47.94 19.06 15.04
C ILE A 230 -46.57 18.38 14.96
N ILE A 231 -45.93 18.21 16.11
CA ILE A 231 -44.65 17.53 16.22
C ILE A 231 -44.85 16.05 15.97
N GLN A 232 -44.05 15.51 15.06
CA GLN A 232 -44.00 14.10 14.78
C GLN A 232 -42.53 13.64 14.84
N ASP A 233 -42.26 12.53 15.52
CA ASP A 233 -40.94 11.92 15.51
C ASP A 233 -40.60 11.48 14.08
N GLY A 234 -39.60 12.12 13.49
CA GLY A 234 -39.20 11.80 12.14
C GLY A 234 -38.28 10.58 12.04
N PHE A 235 -37.41 10.42 13.04
CA PHE A 235 -36.36 9.39 12.98
C PHE A 235 -35.74 9.19 14.36
N MET A 236 -35.45 7.93 14.70
CA MET A 236 -34.76 7.59 15.93
C MET A 236 -33.81 6.40 15.71
N LEU A 237 -32.54 6.56 16.08
CA LEU A 237 -31.52 5.52 16.11
C LEU A 237 -31.19 5.16 17.55
N ARG A 238 -31.31 3.90 17.93
CA ARG A 238 -31.11 3.40 19.30
C ARG A 238 -30.05 2.29 19.30
N LEU A 239 -29.30 2.20 20.41
CA LEU A 239 -28.50 1.04 20.78
C LEU A 239 -29.09 0.40 22.03
N GLY A 240 -29.06 -0.93 22.13
CA GLY A 240 -29.39 -1.64 23.37
C GLY A 240 -30.72 -2.36 23.40
N ASP A 241 -31.50 -2.35 22.34
CA ASP A 241 -32.58 -3.34 22.19
C ASP A 241 -31.97 -4.68 21.77
N SER A 242 -32.69 -5.79 22.04
CA SER A 242 -32.23 -7.14 21.71
C SER A 242 -31.92 -7.38 20.23
N GLU A 243 -32.12 -6.39 19.38
CA GLU A 243 -31.75 -6.35 17.96
C GLU A 243 -31.02 -5.04 17.66
N ILE A 244 -29.75 -5.15 17.36
CA ILE A 244 -28.94 -4.01 16.89
C ILE A 244 -29.49 -3.57 15.53
N GLY A 245 -29.92 -2.31 15.40
CA GLY A 245 -30.20 -1.69 14.13
C GLY A 245 -31.65 -1.56 13.68
N ARG A 246 -32.62 -1.52 14.56
CA ARG A 246 -33.98 -1.09 14.17
C ARG A 246 -34.06 0.43 14.05
N ALA A 247 -34.15 0.91 12.80
CA ALA A 247 -34.68 2.22 12.53
C ALA A 247 -36.22 2.12 12.53
N HIS A 248 -36.88 2.83 13.42
CA HIS A 248 -38.32 3.04 13.31
C HIS A 248 -38.57 4.29 12.48
N VAL A 249 -39.17 4.11 11.34
CA VAL A 249 -39.68 5.17 10.47
C VAL A 249 -41.15 5.40 10.79
#